data_c4f3931371633ef66d919ffa1cbe5c6f
#
_entry.id   c4f3931371633ef66d919ffa1cbe5c6f
#
_cell.length_a   1.000
_cell.length_b   1.000
_cell.length_c   1.000
_cell.angle_alpha   90.00
_cell.angle_beta   90.00
_cell.angle_gamma   90.00
#
_symmetry.space_group_name_H-M   'P 1'
#
loop_
_entity.id
_entity.type
_entity.pdbx_description
1 polymer ?
#
loop_
_entity_poly.entity_id
_entity_poly.type
_entity_poly.pdbx_seq_one_letter_code
_entity_poly.pdbx_strand_id
1 'polypeptide(L)'
;IHLNIGQPDIATPTSAMDAIRNINREVLEYSPSEGFASYRRGLARYYQSVGVQVTSDEIMVTTGGSEALVFAFMSCLNPGDQVIIPEPFYANYNGFSAWSGIEIVPVTASIENGFSLPPMSAFKEAITDRTKAILICNPGNPTGTKYADASLRAVADLVKERDLFLFADEVYREFTYDGSMSPSVLSLEGIDDHAVVIDSVSKRYSMCGARVGAL
;
A
#
# COMPACT_ATOMS: atom_id res chain seq x y z
N ILE A 1 21.35 15.23 -12.31
CA ILE A 1 20.75 14.33 -11.31
C ILE A 1 19.25 14.56 -11.34
N HIS A 2 18.47 13.52 -11.59
CA HIS A 2 17.01 13.58 -11.57
C HIS A 2 16.53 13.28 -10.15
N LEU A 3 15.87 14.24 -9.50
CA LEU A 3 15.33 14.09 -8.14
C LEU A 3 13.79 14.05 -8.10
N ASN A 4 13.16 14.06 -9.28
CA ASN A 4 11.70 14.09 -9.44
C ASN A 4 11.06 12.72 -9.66
N ILE A 5 11.86 11.65 -9.78
CA ILE A 5 11.39 10.29 -10.01
C ILE A 5 11.90 9.39 -8.88
N GLY A 6 10.97 8.82 -8.12
CA GLY A 6 11.27 7.87 -7.03
C GLY A 6 11.55 6.46 -7.56
N GLN A 7 12.58 6.30 -8.37
CA GLN A 7 13.02 5.00 -8.87
C GLN A 7 14.29 4.55 -8.15
N PRO A 8 14.35 3.31 -7.61
CA PRO A 8 15.60 2.75 -7.11
C PRO A 8 16.69 2.71 -8.20
N ASP A 9 17.92 2.98 -7.83
CA ASP A 9 19.09 2.99 -8.73
C ASP A 9 19.98 1.76 -8.59
N ILE A 10 19.62 0.82 -7.72
CA ILE A 10 20.27 -0.48 -7.58
C ILE A 10 19.82 -1.45 -8.70
N ALA A 11 20.66 -2.39 -9.03
CA ALA A 11 20.35 -3.40 -10.06
C ALA A 11 19.16 -4.27 -9.64
N THR A 12 18.29 -4.57 -10.60
CA THR A 12 17.27 -5.62 -10.43
C THR A 12 17.95 -6.95 -10.14
N PRO A 13 17.43 -7.80 -9.23
CA PRO A 13 18.01 -9.10 -8.92
C PRO A 13 18.26 -9.94 -10.18
N THR A 14 19.46 -10.53 -10.29
CA THR A 14 19.87 -11.31 -11.46
C THR A 14 18.90 -12.46 -11.73
N SER A 15 18.42 -13.14 -10.67
CA SER A 15 17.42 -14.21 -10.81
C SER A 15 16.14 -13.79 -11.48
N ALA A 16 15.65 -12.56 -11.21
CA ALA A 16 14.47 -12.02 -11.86
C ALA A 16 14.74 -11.69 -13.33
N MET A 17 15.89 -11.07 -13.62
CA MET A 17 16.28 -10.75 -15.00
C MET A 17 16.52 -12.02 -15.83
N ASP A 18 17.09 -13.04 -15.24
CA ASP A 18 17.31 -14.31 -15.94
C ASP A 18 16.00 -15.05 -16.19
N ALA A 19 15.06 -15.02 -15.25
CA ALA A 19 13.72 -15.56 -15.47
C ALA A 19 13.00 -14.88 -16.65
N ILE A 20 13.11 -13.54 -16.76
CA ILE A 20 12.54 -12.79 -17.88
C ILE A 20 13.22 -13.16 -19.21
N ARG A 21 14.56 -13.25 -19.23
CA ARG A 21 15.31 -13.56 -20.46
C ARG A 21 15.08 -14.98 -20.95
N ASN A 22 14.80 -15.90 -20.05
CA ASN A 22 14.65 -17.34 -20.36
C ASN A 22 13.18 -17.78 -20.41
N ILE A 23 12.26 -16.86 -20.70
CA ILE A 23 10.86 -17.22 -20.94
C ILE A 23 10.78 -18.12 -22.16
N ASN A 24 10.44 -19.40 -21.93
CA ASN A 24 10.22 -20.41 -22.98
C ASN A 24 8.71 -20.69 -23.09
N ARG A 25 7.98 -19.77 -23.70
CA ARG A 25 6.56 -19.90 -24.00
C ARG A 25 6.27 -19.56 -25.43
N GLU A 26 5.50 -20.39 -26.11
CA GLU A 26 5.06 -20.12 -27.49
C GLU A 26 3.88 -19.15 -27.53
N VAL A 27 3.08 -19.11 -26.47
CA VAL A 27 1.90 -18.25 -26.35
C VAL A 27 1.93 -17.48 -25.04
N LEU A 28 1.67 -16.18 -25.10
CA LEU A 28 1.40 -15.33 -23.94
C LEU A 28 -0.12 -15.27 -23.73
N GLU A 29 -0.63 -16.24 -23.00
CA GLU A 29 -2.04 -16.37 -22.68
C GLU A 29 -2.49 -15.40 -21.56
N TYR A 30 -3.80 -15.20 -21.43
CA TYR A 30 -4.35 -14.49 -20.27
C TYR A 30 -4.03 -15.21 -18.98
N SER A 31 -3.72 -14.45 -17.93
CA SER A 31 -3.69 -14.97 -16.56
C SER A 31 -5.12 -15.12 -16.02
N PRO A 32 -5.34 -15.93 -14.96
CA PRO A 32 -6.53 -15.80 -14.13
C PRO A 32 -6.71 -14.36 -13.65
N SER A 33 -7.95 -13.92 -13.43
CA SER A 33 -8.30 -12.55 -13.07
C SER A 33 -7.59 -12.08 -11.78
N GLU A 34 -7.46 -12.99 -10.82
CA GLU A 34 -6.75 -12.75 -9.55
C GLU A 34 -5.23 -12.93 -9.64
N GLY A 35 -4.72 -13.31 -10.83
CA GLY A 35 -3.30 -13.58 -11.05
C GLY A 35 -2.92 -15.05 -10.87
N PHE A 36 -1.72 -15.42 -11.34
CA PHE A 36 -1.22 -16.78 -11.28
C PHE A 36 -1.12 -17.28 -9.84
N ALA A 37 -1.72 -18.44 -9.57
CA ALA A 37 -1.71 -19.07 -8.25
C ALA A 37 -0.28 -19.35 -7.71
N SER A 38 0.69 -19.60 -8.60
CA SER A 38 2.10 -19.76 -8.21
C SER A 38 2.68 -18.47 -7.62
N TYR A 39 2.37 -17.32 -8.21
CA TYR A 39 2.81 -16.02 -7.71
C TYR A 39 2.11 -15.65 -6.40
N ARG A 40 0.78 -15.80 -6.34
CA ARG A 40 0.00 -15.54 -5.12
C ARG A 40 0.49 -16.38 -3.94
N ARG A 41 0.75 -17.68 -4.14
CA ARG A 41 1.37 -18.54 -3.11
C ARG A 41 2.79 -18.11 -2.74
N GLY A 42 3.58 -17.61 -3.70
CA GLY A 42 4.91 -17.05 -3.43
C GLY A 42 4.83 -15.82 -2.54
N LEU A 43 3.89 -14.92 -2.84
CA LEU A 43 3.67 -13.70 -2.07
C LEU A 43 3.12 -14.00 -0.67
N ALA A 44 2.18 -14.94 -0.54
CA ALA A 44 1.69 -15.39 0.77
C ALA A 44 2.83 -15.94 1.65
N ARG A 45 3.74 -16.76 1.10
CA ARG A 45 4.92 -17.24 1.83
C ARG A 45 5.85 -16.12 2.26
N TYR A 46 6.02 -15.10 1.40
CA TYR A 46 6.81 -13.93 1.77
C TYR A 46 6.18 -13.22 2.97
N TYR A 47 4.86 -12.96 2.95
CA TYR A 47 4.15 -12.34 4.07
C TYR A 47 4.26 -13.19 5.35
N GLN A 48 4.06 -14.50 5.25
CA GLN A 48 4.20 -15.41 6.38
C GLN A 48 5.62 -15.40 6.97
N SER A 49 6.65 -15.26 6.12
CA SER A 49 8.05 -15.18 6.57
C SER A 49 8.35 -13.93 7.39
N VAL A 50 7.53 -12.90 7.29
CA VAL A 50 7.63 -11.65 8.05
C VAL A 50 6.54 -11.52 9.12
N GLY A 51 5.87 -12.62 9.45
CA GLY A 51 4.93 -12.71 10.57
C GLY A 51 3.50 -12.29 10.24
N VAL A 52 3.17 -12.05 8.98
CA VAL A 52 1.82 -11.71 8.53
C VAL A 52 1.11 -12.98 8.04
N GLN A 53 -0.03 -13.30 8.65
CA GLN A 53 -0.83 -14.46 8.26
C GLN A 53 -1.79 -14.07 7.13
N VAL A 54 -1.44 -14.48 5.92
CA VAL A 54 -2.25 -14.27 4.73
C VAL A 54 -2.16 -15.52 3.84
N THR A 55 -3.26 -15.86 3.20
CA THR A 55 -3.37 -16.98 2.26
C THR A 55 -3.28 -16.48 0.81
N SER A 56 -3.07 -17.38 -0.13
CA SER A 56 -3.07 -17.02 -1.56
C SER A 56 -4.44 -16.53 -2.05
N ASP A 57 -5.52 -16.86 -1.36
CA ASP A 57 -6.88 -16.52 -1.80
C ASP A 57 -7.29 -15.10 -1.35
N GLU A 58 -6.52 -14.53 -0.45
CA GLU A 58 -6.63 -13.13 -0.01
C GLU A 58 -5.73 -12.17 -0.81
N ILE A 59 -5.11 -12.65 -1.90
CA ILE A 59 -4.19 -11.86 -2.71
C ILE A 59 -4.71 -11.76 -4.15
N MET A 60 -4.84 -10.54 -4.63
CA MET A 60 -5.09 -10.22 -6.03
C MET A 60 -3.85 -9.55 -6.63
N VAL A 61 -3.39 -10.06 -7.77
CA VAL A 61 -2.24 -9.50 -8.51
C VAL A 61 -2.71 -8.39 -9.43
N THR A 62 -1.93 -7.30 -9.50
CA THR A 62 -2.27 -6.10 -10.26
C THR A 62 -1.10 -5.63 -11.13
N THR A 63 -1.37 -4.71 -12.06
CA THR A 63 -0.37 -4.05 -12.90
C THR A 63 0.35 -2.95 -12.12
N GLY A 64 1.04 -3.33 -11.03
CA GLY A 64 1.72 -2.45 -10.10
C GLY A 64 0.79 -1.89 -9.02
N GLY A 65 1.39 -1.24 -8.00
CA GLY A 65 0.65 -0.67 -6.87
C GLY A 65 -0.36 0.41 -7.25
N SER A 66 -0.19 1.07 -8.39
CA SER A 66 -1.16 2.07 -8.86
C SER A 66 -2.52 1.45 -9.20
N GLU A 67 -2.54 0.31 -9.89
CA GLU A 67 -3.78 -0.41 -10.18
C GLU A 67 -4.37 -1.00 -8.90
N ALA A 68 -3.54 -1.51 -7.99
CA ALA A 68 -3.98 -1.99 -6.69
C ALA A 68 -4.74 -0.91 -5.91
N LEU A 69 -4.22 0.33 -5.88
CA LEU A 69 -4.90 1.47 -5.25
C LEU A 69 -6.24 1.79 -5.91
N VAL A 70 -6.27 1.84 -7.24
CA VAL A 70 -7.51 2.10 -7.98
C VAL A 70 -8.54 1.00 -7.71
N PHE A 71 -8.12 -0.27 -7.71
CA PHE A 71 -9.01 -1.38 -7.40
C PHE A 71 -9.53 -1.31 -5.95
N ALA A 72 -8.68 -1.00 -4.97
CA ALA A 72 -9.09 -0.80 -3.58
C ALA A 72 -10.17 0.30 -3.49
N PHE A 73 -9.93 1.45 -4.13
CA PHE A 73 -10.90 2.55 -4.14
C PHE A 73 -12.23 2.15 -4.80
N MET A 74 -12.17 1.58 -6.01
CA MET A 74 -13.38 1.25 -6.78
C MET A 74 -14.16 0.06 -6.22
N SER A 75 -13.51 -0.82 -5.46
CA SER A 75 -14.19 -2.00 -4.87
C SER A 75 -14.81 -1.68 -3.51
N CYS A 76 -14.21 -0.79 -2.74
CA CYS A 76 -14.63 -0.49 -1.37
C CYS A 76 -15.43 0.80 -1.24
N LEU A 77 -15.37 1.71 -2.23
CA LEU A 77 -15.92 3.06 -2.13
C LEU A 77 -16.85 3.36 -3.32
N ASN A 78 -17.74 4.32 -3.11
CA ASN A 78 -18.62 4.87 -4.14
C ASN A 78 -18.16 6.27 -4.56
N PRO A 79 -18.50 6.73 -5.78
CA PRO A 79 -18.27 8.12 -6.16
C PRO A 79 -18.90 9.11 -5.16
N GLY A 80 -18.11 10.09 -4.72
CA GLY A 80 -18.49 11.05 -3.69
C GLY A 80 -18.10 10.67 -2.26
N ASP A 81 -17.65 9.45 -2.03
CA ASP A 81 -17.06 9.05 -0.75
C ASP A 81 -15.73 9.77 -0.49
N GLN A 82 -15.37 9.89 0.77
CA GLN A 82 -14.17 10.56 1.24
C GLN A 82 -13.15 9.58 1.80
N VAL A 83 -11.87 9.83 1.48
CA VAL A 83 -10.71 9.13 2.05
C VAL A 83 -9.83 10.13 2.79
N ILE A 84 -9.60 9.90 4.08
CA ILE A 84 -8.67 10.72 4.88
C ILE A 84 -7.25 10.24 4.60
N ILE A 85 -6.34 11.17 4.30
CA ILE A 85 -4.94 10.86 4.03
C ILE A 85 -4.03 11.83 4.80
N PRO A 86 -3.09 11.34 5.64
CA PRO A 86 -2.06 12.20 6.24
C PRO A 86 -1.20 12.84 5.14
N GLU A 87 -1.06 14.16 5.16
CA GLU A 87 -0.19 14.89 4.24
C GLU A 87 1.10 15.40 4.94
N PRO A 88 2.24 15.53 4.20
CA PRO A 88 2.37 15.35 2.76
C PRO A 88 2.32 13.88 2.33
N PHE A 89 1.67 13.60 1.21
CA PHE A 89 1.47 12.25 0.69
C PHE A 89 1.92 12.13 -0.79
N TYR A 90 1.96 10.91 -1.29
CA TYR A 90 2.31 10.62 -2.68
C TYR A 90 1.34 11.31 -3.64
N ALA A 91 1.87 12.20 -4.48
CA ALA A 91 1.07 13.12 -5.32
C ALA A 91 0.05 12.42 -6.22
N ASN A 92 0.35 11.18 -6.68
CA ASN A 92 -0.56 10.45 -7.56
C ASN A 92 -1.82 9.94 -6.87
N TYR A 93 -1.91 9.96 -5.53
CA TYR A 93 -3.19 9.67 -4.84
C TYR A 93 -4.29 10.63 -5.31
N ASN A 94 -3.96 11.89 -5.59
CA ASN A 94 -4.91 12.86 -6.18
C ASN A 94 -5.44 12.38 -7.54
N GLY A 95 -4.59 11.83 -8.39
CA GLY A 95 -4.98 11.31 -9.70
C GLY A 95 -5.86 10.06 -9.58
N PHE A 96 -5.50 9.15 -8.69
CA PHE A 96 -6.26 7.90 -8.47
C PHE A 96 -7.63 8.18 -7.85
N SER A 97 -7.71 9.11 -6.89
CA SER A 97 -8.97 9.51 -6.28
C SER A 97 -9.89 10.20 -7.29
N ALA A 98 -9.36 11.13 -8.08
CA ALA A 98 -10.11 11.80 -9.13
C ALA A 98 -10.65 10.81 -10.18
N TRP A 99 -9.84 9.82 -10.58
CA TRP A 99 -10.26 8.78 -11.50
C TRP A 99 -11.37 7.89 -10.91
N SER A 100 -11.29 7.58 -9.62
CA SER A 100 -12.29 6.77 -8.92
C SER A 100 -13.51 7.57 -8.46
N GLY A 101 -13.52 8.89 -8.65
CA GLY A 101 -14.62 9.77 -8.27
C GLY A 101 -14.74 10.00 -6.75
N ILE A 102 -13.68 9.75 -5.99
CA ILE A 102 -13.63 9.95 -4.54
C ILE A 102 -12.93 11.27 -4.18
N GLU A 103 -13.19 11.77 -2.99
CA GLU A 103 -12.62 13.02 -2.46
C GLU A 103 -11.54 12.71 -1.42
N ILE A 104 -10.37 13.34 -1.53
CA ILE A 104 -9.33 13.28 -0.50
C ILE A 104 -9.58 14.35 0.55
N VAL A 105 -9.57 13.96 1.81
CA VAL A 105 -9.59 14.85 2.98
C VAL A 105 -8.21 14.78 3.64
N PRO A 106 -7.35 15.79 3.48
CA PRO A 106 -6.02 15.76 4.06
C PRO A 106 -6.05 16.05 5.56
N VAL A 107 -5.16 15.38 6.31
CA VAL A 107 -4.82 15.71 7.70
C VAL A 107 -3.34 16.00 7.78
N THR A 108 -2.98 17.24 8.12
CA THR A 108 -1.60 17.73 8.00
C THR A 108 -0.69 17.16 9.10
N ALA A 109 0.36 16.44 8.70
CA ALA A 109 1.48 16.08 9.56
C ALA A 109 2.53 17.20 9.57
N SER A 110 3.18 17.40 10.72
CA SER A 110 4.15 18.49 10.91
C SER A 110 5.59 18.01 10.78
N ILE A 111 6.43 18.83 10.15
CA ILE A 111 7.87 18.60 10.08
C ILE A 111 8.53 18.67 11.47
N GLU A 112 7.99 19.47 12.39
CA GLU A 112 8.49 19.60 13.76
C GLU A 112 8.38 18.27 14.53
N ASN A 113 7.43 17.42 14.13
CA ASN A 113 7.23 16.08 14.68
C ASN A 113 7.78 14.97 13.77
N GLY A 114 8.68 15.32 12.83
CA GLY A 114 9.24 14.37 11.86
C GLY A 114 8.20 13.70 10.96
N PHE A 115 7.10 14.39 10.67
CA PHE A 115 5.97 13.85 9.89
C PHE A 115 5.34 12.57 10.49
N SER A 116 5.42 12.39 11.80
CA SER A 116 4.65 11.36 12.50
C SER A 116 3.16 11.53 12.23
N LEU A 117 2.38 10.45 12.38
CA LEU A 117 0.93 10.55 12.23
C LEU A 117 0.36 11.67 13.11
N PRO A 118 -0.53 12.50 12.57
CA PRO A 118 -1.27 13.50 13.35
C PRO A 118 -2.01 12.86 14.53
N PRO A 119 -2.34 13.61 15.57
CA PRO A 119 -3.11 13.07 16.71
C PRO A 119 -4.48 12.56 16.23
N MET A 120 -4.98 11.51 16.84
CA MET A 120 -6.27 10.90 16.46
C MET A 120 -7.46 11.87 16.55
N SER A 121 -7.37 12.94 17.35
CA SER A 121 -8.37 14.02 17.34
C SER A 121 -8.51 14.68 15.97
N ALA A 122 -7.39 14.91 15.26
CA ALA A 122 -7.41 15.51 13.93
C ALA A 122 -8.09 14.59 12.91
N PHE A 123 -7.86 13.27 12.99
CA PHE A 123 -8.59 12.31 12.16
C PHE A 123 -10.08 12.31 12.50
N LYS A 124 -10.45 12.30 13.79
CA LYS A 124 -11.84 12.30 14.25
C LYS A 124 -12.59 13.56 13.79
N GLU A 125 -11.93 14.71 13.81
CA GLU A 125 -12.49 15.99 13.31
C GLU A 125 -12.69 16.00 11.79
N ALA A 126 -11.87 15.27 11.04
CA ALA A 126 -11.96 15.17 9.58
C ALA A 126 -13.03 14.16 9.11
N ILE A 127 -13.54 13.30 10.00
CA ILE A 127 -14.56 12.29 9.66
C ILE A 127 -15.91 12.98 9.45
N THR A 128 -16.55 12.67 8.33
CA THR A 128 -17.92 13.04 7.99
C THR A 128 -18.76 11.81 7.63
N ASP A 129 -20.04 11.96 7.36
CA ASP A 129 -20.90 10.85 6.90
C ASP A 129 -20.45 10.23 5.56
N ARG A 130 -19.68 11.00 4.77
CA ARG A 130 -19.10 10.56 3.50
C ARG A 130 -17.74 9.87 3.67
N THR A 131 -17.12 9.95 4.82
CA THR A 131 -15.83 9.29 5.08
C THR A 131 -16.03 7.78 5.14
N LYS A 132 -15.29 7.04 4.29
CA LYS A 132 -15.36 5.59 4.20
C LYS A 132 -14.00 4.91 4.39
N ALA A 133 -12.92 5.66 4.31
CA ALA A 133 -11.59 5.08 4.47
C ALA A 133 -10.57 6.07 5.03
N ILE A 134 -9.51 5.50 5.60
CA ILE A 134 -8.24 6.18 5.86
C ILE A 134 -7.18 5.49 4.99
N LEU A 135 -6.34 6.28 4.31
CA LEU A 135 -5.19 5.75 3.57
C LEU A 135 -3.91 6.23 4.22
N ILE A 136 -3.00 5.32 4.50
CA ILE A 136 -1.66 5.61 5.00
C ILE A 136 -0.61 5.01 4.06
N CYS A 137 0.57 5.64 3.97
CA CYS A 137 1.76 5.08 3.34
C CYS A 137 2.82 4.86 4.41
N ASN A 138 3.25 3.61 4.62
CA ASN A 138 4.19 3.29 5.70
C ASN A 138 5.22 2.22 5.30
N PRO A 139 6.51 2.61 5.21
CA PRO A 139 7.10 3.96 5.33
C PRO A 139 6.59 4.94 4.28
N GLY A 140 6.53 6.23 4.67
CA GLY A 140 5.87 7.28 3.92
C GLY A 140 6.62 7.77 2.68
N ASN A 141 5.88 8.11 1.64
CA ASN A 141 6.35 8.91 0.52
C ASN A 141 5.59 10.26 0.52
N PRO A 142 6.26 11.43 0.59
CA PRO A 142 7.69 11.66 0.30
C PRO A 142 8.60 11.70 1.53
N THR A 143 8.10 11.57 2.74
CA THR A 143 8.82 11.91 3.98
C THR A 143 9.84 10.86 4.42
N GLY A 144 9.65 9.59 4.03
CA GLY A 144 10.44 8.45 4.52
C GLY A 144 10.12 8.07 5.97
N THR A 145 9.14 8.70 6.60
CA THR A 145 8.77 8.43 7.99
C THR A 145 8.19 7.03 8.13
N LYS A 146 8.71 6.28 9.09
CA LYS A 146 8.11 5.03 9.56
C LYS A 146 7.23 5.34 10.77
N TYR A 147 5.95 4.99 10.68
CA TYR A 147 5.03 5.21 11.79
C TYR A 147 5.29 4.24 12.94
N ALA A 148 5.13 4.74 14.16
CA ALA A 148 5.24 3.92 15.37
C ALA A 148 4.07 2.94 15.47
N ASP A 149 4.33 1.75 16.01
CA ASP A 149 3.32 0.70 16.21
C ASP A 149 2.09 1.19 17.00
N ALA A 150 2.32 2.02 18.02
CA ALA A 150 1.23 2.62 18.79
C ALA A 150 0.32 3.51 17.95
N SER A 151 0.90 4.24 16.97
CA SER A 151 0.14 5.09 16.07
C SER A 151 -0.66 4.26 15.06
N LEU A 152 -0.07 3.18 14.53
CA LEU A 152 -0.77 2.26 13.64
C LEU A 152 -1.95 1.58 14.34
N ARG A 153 -1.76 1.13 15.60
CA ARG A 153 -2.85 0.59 16.42
C ARG A 153 -3.95 1.62 16.64
N ALA A 154 -3.62 2.86 16.94
CA ALA A 154 -4.61 3.92 17.15
C ALA A 154 -5.44 4.21 15.90
N VAL A 155 -4.81 4.17 14.71
CA VAL A 155 -5.54 4.27 13.43
C VAL A 155 -6.45 3.05 13.22
N ALA A 156 -5.96 1.84 13.46
CA ALA A 156 -6.75 0.62 13.34
C ALA A 156 -7.96 0.62 14.29
N ASP A 157 -7.78 1.07 15.54
CA ASP A 157 -8.88 1.18 16.50
C ASP A 157 -9.92 2.22 16.04
N LEU A 158 -9.48 3.36 15.49
CA LEU A 158 -10.39 4.36 14.95
C LEU A 158 -11.16 3.81 13.72
N VAL A 159 -10.49 3.08 12.84
CA VAL A 159 -11.10 2.45 11.66
C VAL A 159 -12.19 1.46 12.08
N LYS A 160 -11.91 0.60 13.07
CA LYS A 160 -12.89 -0.33 13.64
C LYS A 160 -14.05 0.39 14.35
N GLU A 161 -13.73 1.45 15.16
CA GLU A 161 -14.74 2.26 15.87
C GLU A 161 -15.75 2.90 14.89
N ARG A 162 -15.30 3.27 13.71
CA ARG A 162 -16.09 4.06 12.73
C ARG A 162 -16.56 3.25 11.53
N ASP A 163 -16.29 1.95 11.50
CA ASP A 163 -16.61 1.05 10.38
C ASP A 163 -16.07 1.60 9.04
N LEU A 164 -14.78 1.93 9.02
CA LEU A 164 -14.07 2.45 7.86
C LEU A 164 -13.16 1.37 7.27
N PHE A 165 -12.69 1.58 6.04
CA PHE A 165 -11.56 0.84 5.48
C PHE A 165 -10.23 1.49 5.84
N LEU A 166 -9.19 0.67 6.02
CA LEU A 166 -7.80 1.10 6.13
C LEU A 166 -7.04 0.66 4.89
N PHE A 167 -6.73 1.58 4.00
CA PHE A 167 -5.82 1.32 2.88
C PHE A 167 -4.39 1.61 3.34
N ALA A 168 -3.52 0.61 3.26
CA ALA A 168 -2.13 0.74 3.64
C ALA A 168 -1.20 0.50 2.44
N ASP A 169 -0.60 1.58 1.95
CA ASP A 169 0.44 1.50 0.94
C ASP A 169 1.77 1.12 1.62
N GLU A 170 2.15 -0.16 1.48
CA GLU A 170 3.33 -0.74 2.13
C GLU A 170 4.47 -1.03 1.14
N VAL A 171 4.48 -0.40 -0.02
CA VAL A 171 5.49 -0.63 -1.07
C VAL A 171 6.93 -0.35 -0.61
N TYR A 172 7.12 0.39 0.47
CA TYR A 172 8.41 0.72 1.06
C TYR A 172 8.72 -0.06 2.34
N ARG A 173 7.98 -1.12 2.69
CA ARG A 173 8.10 -1.81 3.99
C ARG A 173 9.51 -2.27 4.34
N GLU A 174 10.33 -2.63 3.36
CA GLU A 174 11.72 -3.04 3.54
C GLU A 174 12.72 -1.86 3.58
N PHE A 175 12.27 -0.63 3.31
CA PHE A 175 13.13 0.56 3.30
C PHE A 175 13.19 1.20 4.68
N THR A 176 13.73 0.46 5.64
CA THR A 176 13.98 0.91 7.00
C THR A 176 15.47 0.84 7.27
N TYR A 177 16.01 1.89 7.89
CA TYR A 177 17.46 2.06 8.07
C TYR A 177 17.90 1.92 9.53
N ASP A 178 16.97 1.57 10.40
CA ASP A 178 17.19 1.34 11.84
C ASP A 178 17.38 -0.15 12.19
N GLY A 179 17.47 -1.02 11.20
CA GLY A 179 17.62 -2.45 11.35
C GLY A 179 16.33 -3.22 11.68
N SER A 180 15.18 -2.53 11.75
CA SER A 180 13.88 -3.15 11.95
C SER A 180 13.02 -3.05 10.70
N MET A 181 12.26 -4.08 10.35
CA MET A 181 11.27 -4.02 9.29
C MET A 181 10.05 -3.17 9.74
N SER A 182 9.45 -2.43 8.81
CA SER A 182 8.18 -1.76 9.09
C SER A 182 7.07 -2.82 9.24
N PRO A 183 6.26 -2.78 10.31
CA PRO A 183 5.18 -3.74 10.47
C PRO A 183 4.10 -3.53 9.41
N SER A 184 3.47 -4.61 8.98
CA SER A 184 2.25 -4.53 8.16
C SER A 184 1.04 -4.24 9.03
N VAL A 185 0.10 -3.47 8.51
CA VAL A 185 -1.19 -3.28 9.20
C VAL A 185 -1.96 -4.59 9.34
N LEU A 186 -1.75 -5.57 8.47
CA LEU A 186 -2.35 -6.92 8.57
C LEU A 186 -1.87 -7.71 9.81
N SER A 187 -0.84 -7.22 10.52
CA SER A 187 -0.42 -7.82 11.79
C SER A 187 -1.22 -7.31 13.00
N LEU A 188 -2.09 -6.33 12.80
CA LEU A 188 -2.89 -5.73 13.85
C LEU A 188 -4.13 -6.57 14.15
N GLU A 189 -4.43 -6.78 15.41
CA GLU A 189 -5.55 -7.62 15.85
C GLU A 189 -6.91 -7.05 15.40
N GLY A 190 -7.73 -7.89 14.79
CA GLY A 190 -9.11 -7.58 14.40
C GLY A 190 -9.23 -6.55 13.28
N ILE A 191 -8.22 -6.45 12.40
CA ILE A 191 -8.24 -5.53 11.26
C ILE A 191 -8.68 -6.22 9.95
N ASP A 192 -8.82 -7.55 9.96
CA ASP A 192 -8.97 -8.38 8.76
C ASP A 192 -10.14 -7.93 7.86
N ASP A 193 -11.26 -7.53 8.46
CA ASP A 193 -12.45 -7.07 7.72
C ASP A 193 -12.37 -5.59 7.27
N HIS A 194 -11.30 -4.88 7.65
CA HIS A 194 -11.17 -3.46 7.43
C HIS A 194 -9.95 -3.07 6.58
N ALA A 195 -8.92 -3.91 6.50
CA ALA A 195 -7.65 -3.52 5.90
C ALA A 195 -7.48 -4.05 4.48
N VAL A 196 -6.96 -3.20 3.60
CA VAL A 196 -6.42 -3.57 2.29
C VAL A 196 -4.99 -3.05 2.20
N VAL A 197 -4.05 -3.96 2.01
CA VAL A 197 -2.63 -3.62 1.82
C VAL A 197 -2.31 -3.54 0.34
N ILE A 198 -1.62 -2.48 -0.04
CA ILE A 198 -1.07 -2.29 -1.38
C ILE A 198 0.40 -2.67 -1.37
N ASP A 199 0.79 -3.58 -2.24
CA ASP A 199 2.16 -4.05 -2.41
C ASP A 199 2.66 -3.95 -3.85
N SER A 200 3.98 -3.92 -4.04
CA SER A 200 4.57 -3.89 -5.38
C SER A 200 6.02 -4.36 -5.37
N VAL A 201 6.42 -5.07 -6.41
CA VAL A 201 7.82 -5.41 -6.69
C VAL A 201 8.66 -4.19 -7.09
N SER A 202 8.01 -3.08 -7.43
CA SER A 202 8.64 -1.88 -8.02
C SER A 202 9.79 -1.35 -7.16
N LYS A 203 9.60 -1.27 -5.85
CA LYS A 203 10.59 -0.71 -4.92
C LYS A 203 11.46 -1.81 -4.33
N ARG A 204 10.84 -2.83 -3.75
CA ARG A 204 11.49 -3.96 -3.09
C ARG A 204 12.59 -4.61 -3.95
N TYR A 205 12.32 -4.79 -5.22
CA TYR A 205 13.22 -5.50 -6.14
C TYR A 205 13.79 -4.62 -7.26
N SER A 206 13.67 -3.30 -7.16
CA SER A 206 14.08 -2.39 -8.25
C SER A 206 13.49 -2.81 -9.61
N MET A 207 12.20 -3.14 -9.63
CA MET A 207 11.48 -3.68 -10.79
C MET A 207 10.32 -2.78 -11.21
N CYS A 208 10.53 -1.46 -11.19
CA CYS A 208 9.46 -0.50 -11.54
C CYS A 208 8.84 -0.75 -12.92
N GLY A 209 9.67 -1.20 -13.88
CA GLY A 209 9.24 -1.51 -15.25
C GLY A 209 8.50 -2.83 -15.42
N ALA A 210 8.55 -3.74 -14.45
CA ALA A 210 7.86 -5.03 -14.52
C ALA A 210 6.33 -4.91 -14.38
N ARG A 211 5.87 -3.82 -13.78
CA ARG A 211 4.44 -3.54 -13.54
C ARG A 211 3.72 -4.69 -12.83
N VAL A 212 4.26 -5.13 -11.71
CA VAL A 212 3.64 -6.16 -10.86
C VAL A 212 3.40 -5.59 -9.47
N GLY A 213 2.18 -5.66 -9.02
CA GLY A 213 1.73 -5.31 -7.69
C GLY A 213 0.69 -6.30 -7.19
N ALA A 214 0.17 -6.05 -6.00
CA ALA A 214 -0.89 -6.84 -5.39
C ALA A 214 -1.70 -6.01 -4.38
N LEU A 215 -2.87 -6.45 -4.10
CA LEU A 215 -3.70 -6.05 -2.98
C LEU A 215 -4.26 -7.28 -2.30
#